data_571a7ea02e97c079b4057abd2293e649
#
_entry.id   571a7ea02e97c079b4057abd2293e649
#
_cell.length_a   1.000
_cell.length_b   1.000
_cell.length_c   1.000
_cell.angle_alpha   90.00
_cell.angle_beta   90.00
_cell.angle_gamma   90.00
#
_symmetry.space_group_name_H-M   'P 1'
#
loop_
_entity.id
_entity.type
_entity.pdbx_description
1 polymer ?
#
loop_
_entity_poly.entity_id
_entity_poly.type
_entity_poly.pdbx_seq_one_letter_code
_entity_poly.pdbx_strand_id
1 'polypeptide(L)'
;MNILKKNFFNKKLMSTWANIPVGKIDAIMKLTEEFKLDTNANKVNLAIGAYKDENNLPYILNSVKKAKQNIENSNHEYSSIIGNEEFINNSKKFLFNKNNYELQNIATVQTLSGTGACKLAAEFLNKVCKYNTIYLPNITWGNHIPIMERSGLKVKKYNYYKNKGIDLNTMLEDIYNTKDNSLFLFHVCAHNPTGSDPSKEEWVSILNFLTKKNHMILFDCAYQGFSSGNHHKDAFPV
;
A
#
# COMPACT_ATOMS: atom_id res chain seq x y z
N MET A 1 -50.57 -46.11 -5.12
CA MET A 1 -50.25 -44.72 -4.66
C MET A 1 -48.92 -44.73 -3.90
N ASN A 2 -47.78 -45.00 -4.59
CA ASN A 2 -46.44 -45.06 -3.95
C ASN A 2 -45.28 -45.06 -4.98
N ILE A 3 -45.34 -44.23 -6.01
CA ILE A 3 -44.26 -44.17 -7.03
C ILE A 3 -43.66 -42.74 -7.19
N LEU A 4 -44.09 -41.73 -6.43
CA LEU A 4 -43.62 -40.36 -6.61
C LEU A 4 -42.73 -39.80 -5.49
N LYS A 5 -42.18 -40.64 -4.60
CA LYS A 5 -41.34 -40.15 -3.48
C LYS A 5 -39.86 -40.55 -3.50
N LYS A 6 -39.31 -41.11 -4.58
CA LYS A 6 -37.92 -41.60 -4.56
C LYS A 6 -36.91 -40.84 -5.47
N ASN A 7 -37.31 -39.85 -6.25
CA ASN A 7 -36.36 -39.20 -7.19
C ASN A 7 -36.07 -37.72 -6.96
N PHE A 8 -36.44 -37.16 -5.83
CA PHE A 8 -36.17 -35.73 -5.56
C PHE A 8 -34.98 -35.44 -4.62
N PHE A 9 -34.31 -36.44 -4.08
CA PHE A 9 -33.26 -36.24 -3.06
C PHE A 9 -31.85 -36.60 -3.50
N ASN A 10 -31.57 -36.84 -4.78
CA ASN A 10 -30.23 -37.17 -5.28
C ASN A 10 -29.64 -36.20 -6.32
N LYS A 11 -30.19 -35.01 -6.51
CA LYS A 11 -29.37 -33.90 -7.03
C LYS A 11 -28.60 -33.40 -5.85
N LYS A 12 -27.31 -33.79 -5.71
CA LYS A 12 -26.32 -33.06 -4.94
C LYS A 12 -26.49 -31.60 -5.34
N LEU A 13 -27.06 -30.76 -4.48
CA LEU A 13 -27.07 -29.35 -4.63
C LEU A 13 -25.58 -28.94 -4.59
N MET A 14 -24.91 -28.96 -5.74
CA MET A 14 -23.58 -28.38 -5.87
C MET A 14 -23.77 -26.92 -5.60
N SER A 15 -23.22 -26.45 -4.46
CA SER A 15 -23.19 -25.04 -4.13
C SER A 15 -22.63 -24.26 -5.33
N THR A 16 -23.23 -23.13 -5.66
CA THR A 16 -22.72 -22.19 -6.68
C THR A 16 -21.24 -21.86 -6.46
N TRP A 17 -20.78 -22.02 -5.22
CA TRP A 17 -19.41 -21.76 -4.78
C TRP A 17 -18.46 -22.96 -4.95
N ALA A 18 -18.95 -24.14 -5.33
CA ALA A 18 -18.13 -25.36 -5.41
C ALA A 18 -16.96 -25.26 -6.41
N ASN A 19 -17.09 -24.42 -7.43
CA ASN A 19 -16.07 -24.21 -8.46
C ASN A 19 -15.16 -23.00 -8.20
N ILE A 20 -15.31 -22.33 -7.06
CA ILE A 20 -14.43 -21.21 -6.72
C ILE A 20 -13.11 -21.78 -6.22
N PRO A 21 -11.98 -21.44 -6.86
CA PRO A 21 -10.68 -21.93 -6.41
C PRO A 21 -10.37 -21.38 -5.01
N VAL A 22 -9.83 -22.24 -4.17
CA VAL A 22 -9.35 -21.82 -2.84
C VAL A 22 -8.22 -20.81 -3.01
N GLY A 23 -8.33 -19.67 -2.34
CA GLY A 23 -7.29 -18.65 -2.34
C GLY A 23 -5.98 -19.20 -1.78
N LYS A 24 -4.85 -18.64 -2.24
CA LYS A 24 -3.55 -18.96 -1.64
C LYS A 24 -3.54 -18.48 -0.19
N ILE A 25 -3.03 -19.33 0.70
CA ILE A 25 -2.82 -18.98 2.11
C ILE A 25 -1.81 -17.83 2.16
N ASP A 26 -2.15 -16.75 2.85
CA ASP A 26 -1.24 -15.65 3.13
C ASP A 26 -0.12 -16.14 4.07
N ALA A 27 1.12 -16.05 3.63
CA ALA A 27 2.29 -16.55 4.38
C ALA A 27 2.46 -15.84 5.75
N ILE A 28 2.09 -14.55 5.83
CA ILE A 28 2.18 -13.76 7.07
C ILE A 28 1.12 -14.23 8.07
N MET A 29 -0.10 -14.48 7.60
CA MET A 29 -1.18 -15.01 8.45
C MET A 29 -0.83 -16.42 8.95
N LYS A 30 -0.26 -17.26 8.11
CA LYS A 30 0.21 -18.60 8.52
C LYS A 30 1.28 -18.51 9.61
N LEU A 31 2.28 -17.66 9.45
CA LEU A 31 3.30 -17.43 10.49
C LEU A 31 2.70 -16.92 11.80
N THR A 32 1.65 -16.10 11.72
CA THR A 32 0.96 -15.60 12.92
C THR A 32 0.23 -16.71 13.65
N GLU A 33 -0.38 -17.64 12.93
CA GLU A 33 -1.02 -18.84 13.52
C GLU A 33 0.03 -19.77 14.14
N GLU A 34 1.10 -20.07 13.43
CA GLU A 34 2.23 -20.86 13.94
C GLU A 34 2.82 -20.25 15.22
N PHE A 35 3.01 -18.92 15.26
CA PHE A 35 3.45 -18.21 16.46
C PHE A 35 2.50 -18.41 17.66
N LYS A 36 1.18 -18.39 17.43
CA LYS A 36 0.21 -18.62 18.51
C LYS A 36 0.29 -20.04 19.08
N LEU A 37 0.58 -21.02 18.22
CA LEU A 37 0.68 -22.43 18.61
C LEU A 37 2.03 -22.80 19.25
N ASP A 38 3.06 -22.01 19.01
CA ASP A 38 4.38 -22.20 19.62
C ASP A 38 4.30 -21.99 21.14
N THR A 39 4.81 -22.93 21.91
CA THR A 39 4.82 -22.91 23.38
C THR A 39 6.11 -22.33 23.97
N ASN A 40 7.09 -21.95 23.14
CA ASN A 40 8.35 -21.38 23.61
C ASN A 40 8.12 -20.02 24.29
N ALA A 41 8.53 -19.89 25.54
CA ALA A 41 8.39 -18.64 26.32
C ALA A 41 9.20 -17.46 25.74
N ASN A 42 10.29 -17.75 25.01
CA ASN A 42 11.18 -16.73 24.42
C ASN A 42 10.81 -16.40 22.96
N LYS A 43 9.60 -16.74 22.51
CA LYS A 43 9.17 -16.44 21.13
C LYS A 43 8.89 -14.96 20.94
N VAL A 44 9.23 -14.44 19.76
CA VAL A 44 8.96 -13.06 19.33
C VAL A 44 8.22 -13.05 18.00
N ASN A 45 7.13 -12.32 17.91
CA ASN A 45 6.38 -12.18 16.67
C ASN A 45 6.86 -10.96 15.87
N LEU A 46 7.53 -11.21 14.76
CA LEU A 46 7.96 -10.21 13.79
C LEU A 46 7.21 -10.28 12.45
N ALA A 47 6.16 -11.12 12.37
CA ALA A 47 5.42 -11.33 11.12
C ALA A 47 4.55 -10.12 10.71
N ILE A 48 3.99 -9.41 11.69
CA ILE A 48 3.15 -8.23 11.46
C ILE A 48 3.84 -7.00 12.03
N GLY A 49 4.09 -6.01 11.19
CA GLY A 49 4.67 -4.73 11.58
C GLY A 49 3.64 -3.89 12.35
N ALA A 50 3.73 -3.88 13.68
CA ALA A 50 3.00 -3.00 14.56
C ALA A 50 3.95 -2.49 15.65
N TYR A 51 3.86 -1.20 16.00
CA TYR A 51 4.62 -0.67 17.12
C TYR A 51 4.11 -1.29 18.43
N LYS A 52 5.02 -1.86 19.20
CA LYS A 52 4.70 -2.60 20.43
C LYS A 52 5.45 -2.01 21.61
N ASP A 53 4.86 -2.16 22.79
CA ASP A 53 5.48 -1.81 24.07
C ASP A 53 6.42 -2.92 24.59
N GLU A 54 6.99 -2.72 25.77
CA GLU A 54 7.90 -3.66 26.42
C GLU A 54 7.26 -5.03 26.74
N ASN A 55 5.92 -5.07 26.82
CA ASN A 55 5.15 -6.29 27.04
C ASN A 55 4.75 -6.98 25.73
N ASN A 56 5.29 -6.52 24.58
CA ASN A 56 4.95 -7.01 23.26
C ASN A 56 3.47 -6.82 22.86
N LEU A 57 2.80 -5.83 23.48
CA LEU A 57 1.42 -5.44 23.16
C LEU A 57 1.40 -4.25 22.19
N PRO A 58 0.41 -4.16 21.28
CA PRO A 58 0.28 -3.02 20.40
C PRO A 58 0.18 -1.70 21.18
N TYR A 59 1.10 -0.78 20.92
CA TYR A 59 1.16 0.51 21.60
C TYR A 59 0.22 1.51 20.93
N ILE A 60 -0.59 2.19 21.71
CA ILE A 60 -1.45 3.29 21.24
C ILE A 60 -0.80 4.62 21.62
N LEU A 61 -0.42 5.41 20.61
CA LEU A 61 0.18 6.73 20.79
C LEU A 61 -0.73 7.65 21.62
N ASN A 62 -0.15 8.47 22.50
CA ASN A 62 -0.92 9.40 23.34
C ASN A 62 -1.70 10.43 22.52
N SER A 63 -1.15 10.87 21.38
CA SER A 63 -1.86 11.72 20.43
C SER A 63 -3.14 11.06 19.88
N VAL A 64 -3.07 9.76 19.57
CA VAL A 64 -4.22 8.98 19.11
C VAL A 64 -5.27 8.82 20.20
N LYS A 65 -4.84 8.58 21.45
CA LYS A 65 -5.77 8.50 22.59
C LYS A 65 -6.54 9.82 22.76
N LYS A 66 -5.84 10.97 22.71
CA LYS A 66 -6.47 12.30 22.80
C LYS A 66 -7.41 12.57 21.61
N ALA A 67 -6.98 12.24 20.39
CA ALA A 67 -7.81 12.41 19.19
C ALA A 67 -9.10 11.58 19.29
N LYS A 68 -9.03 10.34 19.75
CA LYS A 68 -10.22 9.50 19.96
C LYS A 68 -11.22 10.13 20.94
N GLN A 69 -10.76 10.71 22.03
CA GLN A 69 -11.63 11.42 22.99
C GLN A 69 -12.34 12.62 22.31
N ASN A 70 -11.64 13.35 21.46
CA ASN A 70 -12.20 14.52 20.78
C ASN A 70 -13.30 14.16 19.76
N ILE A 71 -13.25 12.96 19.19
CA ILE A 71 -14.21 12.50 18.17
C ILE A 71 -15.29 11.55 18.73
N GLU A 72 -15.29 11.26 20.04
CA GLU A 72 -16.20 10.29 20.66
C GLU A 72 -17.67 10.62 20.42
N ASN A 73 -18.01 11.92 20.41
CA ASN A 73 -19.37 12.42 20.20
C ASN A 73 -19.59 13.00 18.79
N SER A 74 -18.74 12.65 17.82
CA SER A 74 -18.94 13.05 16.43
C SER A 74 -20.20 12.41 15.87
N ASN A 75 -20.89 13.11 14.94
CA ASN A 75 -22.06 12.54 14.28
C ASN A 75 -21.66 11.38 13.34
N HIS A 76 -22.62 10.49 13.06
CA HIS A 76 -22.47 9.34 12.19
C HIS A 76 -23.12 9.56 10.82
N GLU A 77 -23.20 10.81 10.36
CA GLU A 77 -23.77 11.16 9.07
C GLU A 77 -22.87 10.71 7.91
N TYR A 78 -23.42 10.58 6.73
CA TYR A 78 -22.65 10.25 5.54
C TYR A 78 -21.58 11.30 5.25
N SER A 79 -20.38 10.84 4.99
CA SER A 79 -19.31 11.69 4.46
C SER A 79 -19.59 12.08 3.00
N SER A 80 -18.97 13.15 2.53
CA SER A 80 -19.00 13.50 1.09
C SER A 80 -18.36 12.37 0.25
N ILE A 81 -18.61 12.39 -1.07
CA ILE A 81 -18.04 11.38 -2.00
C ILE A 81 -16.51 11.32 -1.91
N ILE A 82 -15.85 12.45 -1.67
CA ILE A 82 -14.39 12.50 -1.54
C ILE A 82 -13.89 12.21 -0.12
N GLY A 83 -14.79 12.09 0.86
CA GLY A 83 -14.46 11.81 2.26
C GLY A 83 -14.64 13.02 3.18
N ASN A 84 -14.06 12.96 4.37
CA ASN A 84 -14.10 14.02 5.36
C ASN A 84 -13.15 15.16 4.95
N GLU A 85 -13.69 16.37 4.82
CA GLU A 85 -12.95 17.54 4.32
C GLU A 85 -11.78 17.94 5.21
N GLU A 86 -11.98 17.92 6.53
CA GLU A 86 -10.91 18.25 7.47
C GLU A 86 -9.76 17.25 7.41
N PHE A 87 -10.10 15.95 7.35
CA PHE A 87 -9.10 14.88 7.17
C PHE A 87 -8.31 15.06 5.87
N ILE A 88 -8.98 15.33 4.75
CA ILE A 88 -8.36 15.56 3.45
C ILE A 88 -7.40 16.75 3.50
N ASN A 89 -7.82 17.88 4.06
CA ASN A 89 -7.02 19.08 4.14
C ASN A 89 -5.80 18.91 5.05
N ASN A 90 -5.96 18.24 6.19
CA ASN A 90 -4.85 17.95 7.09
C ASN A 90 -3.87 16.95 6.48
N SER A 91 -4.35 15.94 5.76
CA SER A 91 -3.50 14.98 5.04
C SER A 91 -2.64 15.65 3.97
N LYS A 92 -3.23 16.56 3.17
CA LYS A 92 -2.48 17.37 2.19
C LYS A 92 -1.39 18.21 2.84
N LYS A 93 -1.73 18.93 3.90
CA LYS A 93 -0.76 19.76 4.64
C LYS A 93 0.38 18.92 5.22
N PHE A 94 0.05 17.76 5.77
CA PHE A 94 1.04 16.85 6.35
C PHE A 94 2.02 16.31 5.31
N LEU A 95 1.52 15.91 4.12
CA LEU A 95 2.36 15.33 3.08
C LEU A 95 3.21 16.40 2.38
N PHE A 96 2.60 17.48 1.91
CA PHE A 96 3.26 18.41 0.99
C PHE A 96 3.92 19.59 1.68
N ASN A 97 3.62 19.86 2.95
CA ASN A 97 4.14 21.01 3.70
C ASN A 97 4.08 22.33 2.90
N LYS A 98 3.02 22.53 2.12
CA LYS A 98 2.82 23.68 1.26
C LYS A 98 1.76 24.62 1.80
N ASN A 99 1.75 25.87 1.31
CA ASN A 99 0.71 26.81 1.65
C ASN A 99 -0.65 26.41 1.06
N ASN A 100 -1.75 26.98 1.57
CA ASN A 100 -3.08 26.60 1.15
C ASN A 100 -3.36 26.84 -0.33
N TYR A 101 -2.73 27.84 -0.95
CA TYR A 101 -2.91 28.16 -2.37
C TYR A 101 -2.36 27.03 -3.27
N GLU A 102 -1.18 26.54 -2.97
CA GLU A 102 -0.58 25.42 -3.72
C GLU A 102 -1.36 24.13 -3.52
N LEU A 103 -1.91 23.90 -2.30
CA LEU A 103 -2.71 22.72 -1.97
C LEU A 103 -4.08 22.66 -2.68
N GLN A 104 -4.61 23.79 -3.14
CA GLN A 104 -5.86 23.84 -3.90
C GLN A 104 -5.79 23.08 -5.23
N ASN A 105 -4.61 23.01 -5.83
CA ASN A 105 -4.40 22.31 -7.10
C ASN A 105 -4.23 20.78 -6.94
N ILE A 106 -4.30 20.27 -5.72
CA ILE A 106 -4.10 18.85 -5.42
C ILE A 106 -5.45 18.19 -5.18
N ALA A 107 -5.90 17.37 -6.15
CA ALA A 107 -7.07 16.51 -5.96
C ALA A 107 -6.76 15.46 -4.89
N THR A 108 -7.68 15.31 -3.93
CA THR A 108 -7.47 14.40 -2.80
C THR A 108 -8.78 13.71 -2.46
N VAL A 109 -8.70 12.44 -2.12
CA VAL A 109 -9.85 11.62 -1.73
C VAL A 109 -9.45 10.70 -0.57
N GLN A 110 -10.33 10.58 0.40
CA GLN A 110 -10.18 9.63 1.50
C GLN A 110 -10.55 8.22 1.02
N THR A 111 -9.77 7.24 1.47
CA THR A 111 -9.97 5.84 1.12
C THR A 111 -9.95 4.95 2.36
N LEU A 112 -10.33 3.67 2.17
CA LEU A 112 -10.22 2.65 3.20
C LEU A 112 -8.77 2.19 3.34
N SER A 113 -7.99 2.88 4.20
CA SER A 113 -6.56 2.58 4.42
C SER A 113 -5.70 2.70 3.14
N GLY A 114 -4.40 2.40 3.26
CA GLY A 114 -3.45 2.38 2.15
C GLY A 114 -3.80 1.37 1.06
N THR A 115 -4.37 0.21 1.42
CA THR A 115 -4.84 -0.78 0.44
C THR A 115 -5.92 -0.19 -0.48
N GLY A 116 -6.89 0.54 0.09
CA GLY A 116 -7.92 1.23 -0.68
C GLY A 116 -7.33 2.35 -1.55
N ALA A 117 -6.33 3.08 -1.03
CA ALA A 117 -5.64 4.13 -1.79
C ALA A 117 -4.90 3.54 -3.00
N CYS A 118 -4.11 2.48 -2.82
CA CYS A 118 -3.41 1.79 -3.91
C CYS A 118 -4.39 1.25 -4.95
N LYS A 119 -5.53 0.67 -4.51
CA LYS A 119 -6.55 0.15 -5.42
C LYS A 119 -7.19 1.25 -6.24
N LEU A 120 -7.61 2.35 -5.60
CA LEU A 120 -8.23 3.49 -6.28
C LEU A 120 -7.25 4.15 -7.27
N ALA A 121 -6.00 4.36 -6.86
CA ALA A 121 -4.96 4.91 -7.74
C ALA A 121 -4.72 4.01 -8.95
N ALA A 122 -4.60 2.69 -8.75
CA ALA A 122 -4.40 1.73 -9.83
C ALA A 122 -5.56 1.71 -10.83
N GLU A 123 -6.81 1.74 -10.34
CA GLU A 123 -8.01 1.83 -11.19
C GLU A 123 -8.02 3.14 -12.00
N PHE A 124 -7.72 4.27 -11.36
CA PHE A 124 -7.65 5.57 -12.03
C PHE A 124 -6.57 5.59 -13.10
N LEU A 125 -5.36 5.15 -12.77
CA LEU A 125 -4.23 5.12 -13.71
C LEU A 125 -4.49 4.18 -14.89
N ASN A 126 -5.14 3.03 -14.67
CA ASN A 126 -5.47 2.12 -15.75
C ASN A 126 -6.67 2.59 -16.58
N LYS A 127 -7.80 2.87 -15.91
CA LYS A 127 -9.09 3.09 -16.61
C LYS A 127 -9.24 4.50 -17.16
N VAL A 128 -8.70 5.50 -16.46
CA VAL A 128 -8.81 6.91 -16.85
C VAL A 128 -7.56 7.37 -17.58
N CYS A 129 -6.36 7.18 -16.99
CA CYS A 129 -5.10 7.61 -17.61
C CYS A 129 -4.57 6.64 -18.67
N LYS A 130 -5.18 5.46 -18.85
CA LYS A 130 -4.89 4.45 -19.90
C LYS A 130 -3.49 3.82 -19.80
N TYR A 131 -2.88 3.80 -18.62
CA TYR A 131 -1.70 2.99 -18.41
C TYR A 131 -2.06 1.50 -18.39
N ASN A 132 -1.33 0.68 -19.15
CA ASN A 132 -1.55 -0.78 -19.19
C ASN A 132 -0.47 -1.56 -18.44
N THR A 133 0.63 -0.91 -18.09
CA THR A 133 1.75 -1.54 -17.40
C THR A 133 2.24 -0.63 -16.27
N ILE A 134 2.58 -1.24 -15.14
CA ILE A 134 3.24 -0.57 -14.02
C ILE A 134 4.54 -1.30 -13.67
N TYR A 135 5.58 -0.54 -13.38
CA TYR A 135 6.87 -1.03 -12.92
C TYR A 135 6.96 -0.92 -11.40
N LEU A 136 7.19 -2.04 -10.73
CA LEU A 136 7.33 -2.14 -9.28
C LEU A 136 8.77 -2.49 -8.91
N PRO A 137 9.26 -2.14 -7.70
CA PRO A 137 10.53 -2.64 -7.22
C PRO A 137 10.60 -4.18 -7.29
N ASN A 138 11.76 -4.74 -7.58
CA ASN A 138 11.96 -6.20 -7.64
C ASN A 138 11.56 -6.90 -6.33
N ILE A 139 11.73 -6.21 -5.19
CA ILE A 139 11.19 -6.56 -3.88
C ILE A 139 10.27 -5.41 -3.45
N THR A 140 9.04 -5.69 -3.12
CA THR A 140 8.03 -4.69 -2.73
C THR A 140 7.02 -5.30 -1.76
N TRP A 141 6.17 -4.47 -1.16
CA TRP A 141 5.05 -4.96 -0.34
C TRP A 141 4.18 -5.95 -1.13
N GLY A 142 3.94 -7.13 -0.52
CA GLY A 142 3.33 -8.26 -1.21
C GLY A 142 1.98 -7.97 -1.86
N ASN A 143 1.21 -7.02 -1.31
CA ASN A 143 -0.11 -6.67 -1.85
C ASN A 143 -0.06 -5.73 -3.06
N HIS A 144 1.07 -5.09 -3.37
CA HIS A 144 1.16 -4.26 -4.57
C HIS A 144 0.83 -5.06 -5.83
N ILE A 145 1.45 -6.24 -6.01
CA ILE A 145 1.25 -7.05 -7.21
C ILE A 145 -0.23 -7.40 -7.44
N PRO A 146 -0.92 -8.08 -6.49
CA PRO A 146 -2.31 -8.45 -6.72
C PRO A 146 -3.26 -7.25 -6.81
N ILE A 147 -2.97 -6.11 -6.16
CA ILE A 147 -3.77 -4.89 -6.31
C ILE A 147 -3.66 -4.35 -7.73
N MET A 148 -2.44 -4.20 -8.26
CA MET A 148 -2.19 -3.67 -9.59
C MET A 148 -2.77 -4.58 -10.70
N GLU A 149 -2.52 -5.89 -10.60
CA GLU A 149 -3.04 -6.88 -11.56
C GLU A 149 -4.56 -6.93 -11.59
N ARG A 150 -5.21 -6.95 -10.40
CA ARG A 150 -6.68 -6.93 -10.29
C ARG A 150 -7.31 -5.60 -10.70
N SER A 151 -6.52 -4.56 -10.87
CA SER A 151 -6.93 -3.28 -11.45
C SER A 151 -6.73 -3.20 -12.97
N GLY A 152 -6.23 -4.28 -13.60
CA GLY A 152 -6.01 -4.37 -15.04
C GLY A 152 -4.61 -3.95 -15.50
N LEU A 153 -3.69 -3.66 -14.59
CA LEU A 153 -2.31 -3.30 -14.92
C LEU A 153 -1.44 -4.55 -15.06
N LYS A 154 -0.63 -4.62 -16.10
CA LYS A 154 0.44 -5.62 -16.23
C LYS A 154 1.60 -5.20 -15.35
N VAL A 155 1.98 -6.04 -14.40
CA VAL A 155 3.11 -5.79 -13.52
C VAL A 155 4.42 -6.20 -14.17
N LYS A 156 5.38 -5.29 -14.18
CA LYS A 156 6.79 -5.54 -14.46
C LYS A 156 7.62 -5.11 -13.25
N LYS A 157 8.87 -5.54 -13.19
CA LYS A 157 9.77 -5.20 -12.09
C LYS A 157 10.96 -4.41 -12.61
N TYR A 158 11.46 -3.50 -11.77
CA TYR A 158 12.76 -2.86 -11.92
C TYR A 158 13.66 -3.23 -10.75
N ASN A 159 14.97 -3.18 -10.93
CA ASN A 159 15.94 -3.48 -9.89
C ASN A 159 16.00 -2.33 -8.88
N TYR A 160 15.72 -2.63 -7.63
CA TYR A 160 15.74 -1.68 -6.53
C TYR A 160 16.74 -2.10 -5.44
N TYR A 161 16.76 -3.40 -5.11
CA TYR A 161 17.47 -3.91 -3.95
C TYR A 161 18.32 -5.11 -4.31
N LYS A 162 19.61 -5.06 -3.91
CA LYS A 162 20.58 -6.11 -4.10
C LYS A 162 21.68 -6.01 -3.03
N ASN A 163 22.21 -7.14 -2.58
CA ASN A 163 23.33 -7.19 -1.65
C ASN A 163 23.12 -6.36 -0.37
N LYS A 164 21.92 -6.40 0.21
CA LYS A 164 21.51 -5.67 1.43
C LYS A 164 21.52 -4.14 1.30
N GLY A 165 21.39 -3.60 0.09
CA GLY A 165 21.31 -2.17 -0.18
C GLY A 165 20.57 -1.84 -1.46
N ILE A 166 20.47 -0.55 -1.78
CA ILE A 166 19.89 -0.08 -3.03
C ILE A 166 20.86 -0.36 -4.19
N ASP A 167 20.33 -0.90 -5.28
CA ASP A 167 21.05 -1.08 -6.55
C ASP A 167 20.79 0.11 -7.47
N LEU A 168 21.30 1.29 -7.08
CA LEU A 168 21.00 2.54 -7.77
C LEU A 168 21.35 2.49 -9.27
N ASN A 169 22.53 1.97 -9.61
CA ASN A 169 22.99 1.96 -11.00
C ASN A 169 22.06 1.14 -11.89
N THR A 170 21.74 -0.09 -11.47
CA THR A 170 20.86 -0.96 -12.26
C THR A 170 19.42 -0.38 -12.27
N MET A 171 18.97 0.24 -11.20
CA MET A 171 17.67 0.93 -11.16
C MET A 171 17.61 2.07 -12.18
N LEU A 172 18.61 2.92 -12.24
CA LEU A 172 18.69 4.02 -13.21
C LEU A 172 18.75 3.51 -14.65
N GLU A 173 19.48 2.41 -14.91
CA GLU A 173 19.50 1.74 -16.20
C GLU A 173 18.12 1.21 -16.60
N ASP A 174 17.41 0.55 -15.69
CA ASP A 174 16.06 0.05 -15.93
C ASP A 174 15.07 1.19 -16.25
N ILE A 175 15.13 2.29 -15.50
CA ILE A 175 14.32 3.48 -15.76
C ILE A 175 14.63 4.06 -17.13
N TYR A 176 15.93 4.22 -17.47
CA TYR A 176 16.36 4.77 -18.74
C TYR A 176 15.95 3.91 -19.93
N ASN A 177 16.08 2.58 -19.83
CA ASN A 177 15.75 1.63 -20.89
C ASN A 177 14.25 1.36 -21.04
N THR A 178 13.44 1.83 -20.08
CA THR A 178 11.99 1.71 -20.16
C THR A 178 11.43 2.72 -21.17
N LYS A 179 10.37 2.33 -21.88
CA LYS A 179 9.67 3.21 -22.82
C LYS A 179 9.20 4.49 -22.12
N ASP A 180 9.36 5.63 -22.78
CA ASP A 180 8.86 6.93 -22.29
C ASP A 180 7.38 6.89 -21.92
N ASN A 181 6.96 7.75 -21.01
CA ASN A 181 5.60 7.80 -20.46
C ASN A 181 5.16 6.47 -19.80
N SER A 182 6.07 5.76 -19.15
CA SER A 182 5.74 4.58 -18.36
C SER A 182 5.35 4.95 -16.93
N LEU A 183 4.68 4.02 -16.25
CA LEU A 183 4.22 4.19 -14.87
C LEU A 183 5.11 3.41 -13.92
N PHE A 184 5.66 4.08 -12.92
CA PHE A 184 6.50 3.49 -11.88
C PHE A 184 5.87 3.68 -10.50
N LEU A 185 6.01 2.68 -9.64
CA LEU A 185 5.69 2.81 -8.22
C LEU A 185 6.98 2.88 -7.40
N PHE A 186 7.03 3.83 -6.47
CA PHE A 186 8.08 3.96 -5.47
C PHE A 186 7.48 4.08 -4.07
N HIS A 187 8.19 3.57 -3.07
CA HIS A 187 7.91 3.89 -1.68
C HIS A 187 8.60 5.21 -1.33
N VAL A 188 7.89 6.10 -0.67
CA VAL A 188 8.43 7.44 -0.33
C VAL A 188 9.55 7.34 0.70
N CYS A 189 9.35 6.53 1.75
CA CYS A 189 10.30 6.27 2.82
C CYS A 189 10.01 4.93 3.49
N ALA A 190 10.95 4.43 4.29
CA ALA A 190 10.87 3.16 5.02
C ALA A 190 10.39 2.03 4.11
N HIS A 191 11.11 1.81 3.00
CA HIS A 191 10.74 0.86 1.95
C HIS A 191 10.38 -0.51 2.51
N ASN A 192 9.16 -0.96 2.25
CA ASN A 192 8.66 -2.25 2.71
C ASN A 192 8.88 -3.33 1.64
N PRO A 193 9.66 -4.41 1.90
CA PRO A 193 10.12 -4.86 3.22
C PRO A 193 11.60 -4.58 3.56
N THR A 194 12.35 -3.89 2.71
CA THR A 194 13.82 -3.84 2.83
C THR A 194 14.34 -2.87 3.89
N GLY A 195 13.55 -1.83 4.22
CA GLY A 195 14.00 -0.73 5.07
C GLY A 195 15.12 0.13 4.47
N SER A 196 15.45 -0.07 3.18
CA SER A 196 16.50 0.68 2.48
C SER A 196 15.88 1.76 1.62
N ASP A 197 16.17 3.02 1.93
CA ASP A 197 15.67 4.18 1.22
C ASP A 197 16.81 4.88 0.48
N PRO A 198 16.59 5.46 -0.72
CA PRO A 198 17.57 6.29 -1.38
C PRO A 198 17.93 7.52 -0.53
N SER A 199 19.20 7.92 -0.55
CA SER A 199 19.63 9.20 -0.01
C SER A 199 18.96 10.35 -0.78
N LYS A 200 19.08 11.56 -0.26
CA LYS A 200 18.55 12.75 -0.94
C LYS A 200 19.15 12.95 -2.33
N GLU A 201 20.45 12.71 -2.47
CA GLU A 201 21.19 12.83 -3.72
C GLU A 201 20.77 11.75 -4.73
N GLU A 202 20.57 10.53 -4.25
CA GLU A 202 20.05 9.43 -5.06
C GLU A 202 18.63 9.70 -5.52
N TRP A 203 17.76 10.23 -4.64
CA TRP A 203 16.42 10.66 -5.03
C TRP A 203 16.44 11.73 -6.13
N VAL A 204 17.31 12.73 -6.02
CA VAL A 204 17.47 13.75 -7.08
C VAL A 204 17.85 13.08 -8.41
N SER A 205 18.76 12.12 -8.38
CA SER A 205 19.16 11.38 -9.59
C SER A 205 18.00 10.59 -10.18
N ILE A 206 17.27 9.82 -9.34
CA ILE A 206 16.10 9.03 -9.76
C ILE A 206 15.03 9.93 -10.39
N LEU A 207 14.65 11.01 -9.72
CA LEU A 207 13.62 11.94 -10.19
C LEU A 207 14.02 12.61 -11.51
N ASN A 208 15.29 12.97 -11.68
CA ASN A 208 15.80 13.53 -12.95
C ASN A 208 15.65 12.54 -14.11
N PHE A 209 15.94 11.25 -13.91
CA PHE A 209 15.75 10.23 -14.94
C PHE A 209 14.28 10.00 -15.27
N LEU A 210 13.43 9.94 -14.25
CA LEU A 210 11.97 9.77 -14.42
C LEU A 210 11.37 10.95 -15.19
N THR A 211 11.74 12.17 -14.83
CA THR A 211 11.24 13.41 -15.47
C THR A 211 11.70 13.53 -16.93
N LYS A 212 12.96 13.22 -17.23
CA LYS A 212 13.49 13.29 -18.61
C LYS A 212 12.70 12.41 -19.59
N LYS A 213 12.10 11.34 -19.11
CA LYS A 213 11.33 10.39 -19.92
C LYS A 213 9.81 10.54 -19.75
N ASN A 214 9.36 11.59 -19.05
CA ASN A 214 7.96 11.86 -18.73
C ASN A 214 7.27 10.66 -18.06
N HIS A 215 7.98 9.92 -17.20
CA HIS A 215 7.38 8.82 -16.48
C HIS A 215 6.39 9.31 -15.43
N MET A 216 5.26 8.64 -15.33
CA MET A 216 4.30 8.83 -14.24
C MET A 216 4.78 8.09 -13.00
N ILE A 217 4.69 8.74 -11.86
CA ILE A 217 5.12 8.18 -10.58
C ILE A 217 3.91 7.99 -9.69
N LEU A 218 3.75 6.78 -9.16
CA LEU A 218 2.85 6.45 -8.07
C LEU A 218 3.69 6.28 -6.80
N PHE A 219 3.56 7.22 -5.88
CA PHE A 219 4.22 7.14 -4.58
C PHE A 219 3.33 6.43 -3.55
N ASP A 220 3.85 5.36 -2.94
CA ASP A 220 3.27 4.76 -1.73
C ASP A 220 3.96 5.36 -0.50
N CYS A 221 3.19 6.07 0.34
CA CYS A 221 3.68 6.83 1.48
C CYS A 221 3.01 6.34 2.78
N ALA A 222 3.37 5.13 3.23
CA ALA A 222 2.78 4.50 4.40
C ALA A 222 3.41 4.95 5.73
N TYR A 223 4.67 5.41 5.74
CA TYR A 223 5.48 5.54 6.95
C TYR A 223 6.08 6.93 7.16
N GLN A 224 5.52 7.98 6.57
CA GLN A 224 5.97 9.36 6.75
C GLN A 224 5.99 9.75 8.23
N GLY A 225 7.13 10.26 8.70
CA GLY A 225 7.38 10.59 10.10
C GLY A 225 7.96 9.45 10.93
N PHE A 226 7.93 8.21 10.45
CA PHE A 226 8.43 7.04 11.16
C PHE A 226 9.82 6.58 10.70
N SER A 227 10.29 6.99 9.54
CA SER A 227 11.61 6.64 9.02
C SER A 227 12.71 7.44 9.75
N SER A 228 12.67 8.76 9.67
CA SER A 228 13.68 9.64 10.27
C SER A 228 13.23 10.38 11.54
N GLY A 229 11.96 10.25 11.93
CA GLY A 229 11.32 11.06 12.98
C GLY A 229 10.95 12.48 12.51
N ASN A 230 11.20 12.82 11.26
CA ASN A 230 10.85 14.12 10.67
C ASN A 230 10.04 13.91 9.39
N HIS A 231 8.73 14.22 9.45
CA HIS A 231 7.80 13.97 8.35
C HIS A 231 8.12 14.77 7.07
N HIS A 232 8.74 15.95 7.17
CA HIS A 232 9.17 16.71 6.00
C HIS A 232 10.37 16.06 5.31
N LYS A 233 11.31 15.54 6.11
CA LYS A 233 12.48 14.84 5.59
C LYS A 233 12.06 13.55 4.89
N ASP A 234 11.12 12.82 5.49
CA ASP A 234 10.63 11.56 4.96
C ASP A 234 9.82 11.73 3.65
N ALA A 235 9.17 12.89 3.45
CA ALA A 235 8.42 13.19 2.24
C ALA A 235 9.26 13.88 1.14
N PHE A 236 10.58 13.90 1.26
CA PHE A 236 11.47 14.63 0.32
C PHE A 236 11.21 14.33 -1.16
N PRO A 237 10.93 13.08 -1.60
CA PRO A 237 10.75 12.80 -3.03
C PRO A 237 9.40 13.24 -3.60
N VAL A 238 8.44 13.66 -2.77
CA VAL A 238 7.09 14.12 -3.15
C VAL A 238 7.08 15.62 -3.38
#